data_e6db543482eadc574cc49b71168776af
#
_entry.id   e6db543482eadc574cc49b71168776af
#
_cell.length_a   1.000
_cell.length_b   1.000
_cell.length_c   1.000
_cell.angle_alpha   90.00
_cell.angle_beta   90.00
_cell.angle_gamma   90.00
#
_symmetry.space_group_name_H-M   'P 1'
#
loop_
_entity.id
_entity.type
_entity.pdbx_description
1 polymer ?
#
loop_
_entity_poly.entity_id
_entity_poly.type
_entity_poly.pdbx_seq_one_letter_code
_entity_poly.pdbx_strand_id
1 'polypeptide(L)'
;MYRKIRVEQLFIYWTDDNYSINMLELIVHEIRGYCPVYKVGDKIVIDSPEIDLEKTDALCTHALSILLHYALILEHNWCPVELGLTTKEDPDHAYMQCVDPGEPYTEGGTVIFKCQHL
;
A
#
# COMPACT_ATOMS: atom_id res chain seq x y z
N MET A 1 -4.92 -11.99 -15.48
CA MET A 1 -5.09 -11.45 -15.55
C MET A 1 -5.36 -10.71 -15.10
N TYR A 2 -5.46 -10.20 -14.84
CA TYR A 2 -5.76 -9.32 -14.40
C TYR A 2 -7.00 -9.12 -14.27
N ARG A 3 -7.53 -8.52 -14.05
CA ARG A 3 -8.82 -8.27 -13.95
C ARG A 3 -9.50 -9.31 -14.60
N LYS A 4 -10.22 -9.90 -14.36
CA LYS A 4 -10.81 -10.74 -14.89
C LYS A 4 -11.83 -10.59 -15.32
N ILE A 5 -12.22 -10.92 -16.00
CA ILE A 5 -13.11 -10.30 -16.44
C ILE A 5 -13.66 -10.75 -17.63
N ARG A 6 -14.63 -10.35 -18.08
CA ARG A 6 -15.34 -10.64 -19.22
C ARG A 6 -14.76 -9.91 -20.30
N VAL A 7 -14.91 -10.33 -21.53
CA VAL A 7 -14.30 -9.70 -22.68
C VAL A 7 -14.71 -8.26 -22.81
N GLU A 8 -15.99 -7.98 -22.67
CA GLU A 8 -16.43 -6.61 -22.75
C GLU A 8 -15.82 -5.77 -21.69
N GLN A 9 -15.63 -6.33 -20.53
CA GLN A 9 -15.01 -5.60 -19.45
C GLN A 9 -13.55 -5.42 -19.68
N LEU A 10 -12.92 -6.36 -20.36
CA LEU A 10 -11.52 -6.20 -20.70
C LEU A 10 -11.31 -5.01 -21.59
N PHE A 11 -12.16 -4.81 -22.56
CA PHE A 11 -12.02 -3.66 -23.43
C PHE A 11 -12.17 -2.37 -22.66
N ILE A 12 -13.10 -2.33 -21.73
CA ILE A 12 -13.28 -1.15 -20.93
C ILE A 12 -12.05 -0.89 -20.09
N TYR A 13 -11.47 -1.95 -19.56
CA TYR A 13 -10.28 -1.80 -18.74
C TYR A 13 -9.09 -1.28 -19.50
N TRP A 14 -9.06 -1.49 -20.79
CA TRP A 14 -7.91 -1.08 -21.56
C TRP A 14 -7.97 0.36 -22.04
N THR A 15 -8.95 1.10 -21.56
CA THR A 15 -8.96 2.53 -21.82
C THR A 15 -7.96 3.21 -20.91
N ASP A 16 -7.48 4.35 -21.35
CA ASP A 16 -6.50 5.10 -20.57
C ASP A 16 -7.04 5.49 -19.20
N ASP A 17 -8.32 5.78 -19.15
CA ASP A 17 -8.93 6.20 -17.89
C ASP A 17 -8.86 5.15 -16.82
N ASN A 18 -8.83 3.88 -17.22
CA ASN A 18 -8.85 2.80 -16.25
C ASN A 18 -7.48 2.46 -15.69
N TYR A 19 -6.43 2.85 -16.36
CA TYR A 19 -5.10 2.56 -15.89
C TYR A 19 -4.75 3.33 -14.62
N SER A 20 -5.15 4.59 -14.59
CA SER A 20 -4.74 5.44 -13.48
C SER A 20 -5.41 5.07 -12.17
N ILE A 21 -6.49 4.30 -12.20
CA ILE A 21 -7.17 3.93 -10.96
C ILE A 21 -6.44 2.86 -10.17
N ASN A 22 -5.36 2.33 -10.72
CA ASN A 22 -4.60 1.31 -10.02
C ASN A 22 -3.46 1.87 -9.19
N MET A 23 -3.35 3.20 -9.15
CA MET A 23 -2.31 3.82 -8.31
C MET A 23 -2.65 3.66 -6.85
N LEU A 24 -1.63 3.34 -6.07
CA LEU A 24 -1.76 3.21 -4.63
C LEU A 24 -0.95 4.30 -3.94
N GLU A 25 -1.51 4.85 -2.89
CA GLU A 25 -0.80 5.76 -2.02
C GLU A 25 -0.71 5.13 -0.65
N LEU A 26 0.51 5.01 -0.13
CA LEU A 26 0.75 4.48 1.21
C LEU A 26 1.31 5.62 2.04
N ILE A 27 0.58 5.99 3.08
CA ILE A 27 0.94 7.11 3.94
C ILE A 27 1.32 6.57 5.31
N VAL A 28 2.41 7.08 5.87
CA VAL A 28 2.79 6.74 7.24
C VAL A 28 1.73 7.31 8.15
N HIS A 29 0.95 6.41 8.75
CA HIS A 29 -0.20 6.76 9.56
C HIS A 29 0.16 6.89 11.03
N GLU A 30 1.04 6.00 11.51
CA GLU A 30 1.40 5.94 12.91
C GLU A 30 2.80 5.36 13.05
N ILE A 31 3.57 5.90 14.00
CA ILE A 31 4.89 5.34 14.33
C ILE A 31 4.90 5.08 15.82
N ARG A 32 5.22 3.84 16.19
CA ARG A 32 5.37 3.44 17.58
C ARG A 32 6.85 3.31 17.86
N GLY A 33 7.37 4.16 18.74
CA GLY A 33 8.79 4.22 19.01
C GLY A 33 9.47 5.18 18.06
N TYR A 34 10.70 4.87 17.67
CA TYR A 34 11.50 5.75 16.82
C TYR A 34 11.85 5.06 15.51
N CYS A 35 11.59 5.71 14.40
CA CYS A 35 11.99 5.24 13.07
C CYS A 35 12.98 6.23 12.47
N PRO A 36 14.18 5.76 12.09
CA PRO A 36 15.17 6.68 11.52
C PRO A 36 14.88 7.07 10.07
N VAL A 37 13.92 6.42 9.43
CA VAL A 37 13.64 6.66 8.01
C VAL A 37 12.42 7.53 7.80
N TYR A 38 11.31 7.19 8.47
CA TYR A 38 10.03 7.84 8.21
C TYR A 38 9.59 8.76 9.31
N LYS A 39 8.74 9.72 8.92
CA LYS A 39 7.95 10.49 9.88
C LYS A 39 6.49 10.40 9.45
N VAL A 40 5.58 10.63 10.38
CA VAL A 40 4.15 10.58 10.09
C VAL A 40 3.81 11.55 8.96
N GLY A 41 3.05 11.07 7.99
CA GLY A 41 2.70 11.84 6.81
C GLY A 41 3.57 11.57 5.59
N ASP A 42 4.71 10.92 5.78
CA ASP A 42 5.53 10.50 4.63
C ASP A 42 4.73 9.51 3.79
N LYS A 43 5.01 9.47 2.50
CA LYS A 43 4.25 8.59 1.63
C LYS A 43 5.10 7.91 0.57
N ILE A 44 4.55 6.82 0.07
CA ILE A 44 5.06 6.06 -1.05
C ILE A 44 3.93 5.97 -2.05
N VAL A 45 4.21 6.29 -3.30
CA VAL A 45 3.21 6.19 -4.37
C VAL A 45 3.64 5.12 -5.35
N ILE A 46 2.76 4.15 -5.56
CA ILE A 46 3.01 3.04 -6.47
C ILE A 46 2.10 3.21 -7.68
N ASP A 47 2.73 3.34 -8.85
CA ASP A 47 2.04 3.45 -10.13
C ASP A 47 2.61 2.33 -10.99
N SER A 48 2.14 1.10 -10.72
CA SER A 48 2.75 -0.10 -11.27
C SER A 48 2.97 -0.03 -12.77
N PRO A 49 4.11 -0.49 -13.21
CA PRO A 49 5.11 -1.27 -12.46
C PRO A 49 6.13 -0.42 -11.71
N GLU A 50 5.91 0.86 -11.59
CA GLU A 50 6.87 1.78 -11.00
C GLU A 50 6.46 2.23 -9.63
N ILE A 51 7.47 2.57 -8.82
CA ILE A 51 7.26 3.41 -7.65
C ILE A 51 7.55 4.82 -8.13
N ASP A 52 6.60 5.71 -7.95
CA ASP A 52 6.76 7.09 -8.38
C ASP A 52 7.69 7.80 -7.40
N LEU A 53 8.95 7.90 -7.79
CA LEU A 53 9.97 8.42 -6.89
C LEU A 53 9.83 9.91 -6.62
N GLU A 54 9.19 10.64 -7.51
CA GLU A 54 8.97 12.07 -7.30
C GLU A 54 7.93 12.32 -6.20
N LYS A 55 6.97 11.40 -6.08
CA LYS A 55 5.91 11.54 -5.08
C LYS A 55 6.16 10.72 -3.83
N THR A 56 7.29 10.04 -3.77
CA THR A 56 7.64 9.17 -2.66
C THR A 56 8.70 9.85 -1.81
N ASP A 57 8.44 9.93 -0.51
CA ASP A 57 9.33 10.64 0.40
C ASP A 57 10.55 9.83 0.80
N ALA A 58 10.37 8.54 1.01
CA ALA A 58 11.48 7.67 1.41
C ALA A 58 11.10 6.21 1.19
N LEU A 59 12.12 5.37 1.04
CA LEU A 59 11.94 3.93 0.86
C LEU A 59 12.79 3.20 1.89
N CYS A 60 12.14 2.35 2.68
CA CYS A 60 12.80 1.58 3.72
C CYS A 60 12.75 0.10 3.38
N THR A 61 13.90 -0.57 3.45
CA THR A 61 13.94 -2.00 3.13
C THR A 61 13.10 -2.83 4.10
N HIS A 62 12.94 -2.36 5.32
CA HIS A 62 12.13 -3.10 6.32
C HIS A 62 10.63 -2.95 6.06
N ALA A 63 10.24 -1.94 5.32
CA ALA A 63 8.82 -1.72 4.99
C ALA A 63 8.48 -2.29 3.64
N LEU A 64 9.37 -2.15 2.65
CA LEU A 64 9.06 -2.50 1.28
C LEU A 64 8.65 -3.95 1.10
N SER A 65 9.27 -4.88 1.82
CA SER A 65 8.95 -6.30 1.68
C SER A 65 7.49 -6.58 1.99
N ILE A 66 6.96 -5.91 3.02
CA ILE A 66 5.56 -6.06 3.39
C ILE A 66 4.66 -5.33 2.40
N LEU A 67 5.01 -4.10 2.07
CA LEU A 67 4.17 -3.27 1.21
C LEU A 67 4.05 -3.88 -0.18
N LEU A 68 5.16 -4.34 -0.74
CA LEU A 68 5.15 -4.91 -2.09
C LEU A 68 4.48 -6.27 -2.12
N HIS A 69 4.50 -6.99 -1.00
CA HIS A 69 3.80 -8.28 -0.92
C HIS A 69 2.32 -8.13 -1.25
N TYR A 70 1.70 -7.05 -0.79
CA TYR A 70 0.28 -6.84 -1.01
C TYR A 70 -0.04 -5.92 -2.18
N ALA A 71 0.94 -5.17 -2.68
CA ALA A 71 0.67 -4.11 -3.65
C ALA A 71 -0.02 -4.63 -4.90
N LEU A 72 0.49 -5.71 -5.49
CA LEU A 72 -0.11 -6.22 -6.73
C LEU A 72 -1.55 -6.65 -6.54
N ILE A 73 -1.83 -7.27 -5.40
CA ILE A 73 -3.20 -7.71 -5.11
C ILE A 73 -4.11 -6.50 -4.97
N LEU A 74 -3.66 -5.52 -4.20
CA LEU A 74 -4.48 -4.34 -3.93
C LEU A 74 -4.70 -3.48 -5.17
N GLU A 75 -3.72 -3.46 -6.07
CA GLU A 75 -3.86 -2.71 -7.30
C GLU A 75 -4.94 -3.27 -8.21
N HIS A 76 -5.03 -4.59 -8.25
CA HIS A 76 -5.88 -5.25 -9.23
C HIS A 76 -7.17 -5.78 -8.66
N ASN A 77 -7.25 -5.98 -7.35
CA ASN A 77 -8.41 -6.57 -6.72
C ASN A 77 -8.52 -6.04 -5.30
N TRP A 78 -9.20 -4.93 -5.15
CA TRP A 78 -9.28 -4.26 -3.85
C TRP A 78 -10.14 -5.05 -2.89
N CYS A 79 -9.51 -5.79 -2.00
CA CYS A 79 -10.21 -6.63 -1.03
C CYS A 79 -9.51 -6.62 0.34
N PRO A 80 -9.25 -5.42 0.89
CA PRO A 80 -8.46 -5.34 2.13
C PRO A 80 -9.11 -6.02 3.33
N VAL A 81 -10.45 -6.07 3.39
CA VAL A 81 -11.12 -6.77 4.48
C VAL A 81 -10.81 -8.25 4.43
N GLU A 82 -10.91 -8.85 3.25
CA GLU A 82 -10.66 -10.27 3.09
C GLU A 82 -9.21 -10.64 3.33
N LEU A 83 -8.31 -9.71 3.05
CA LEU A 83 -6.89 -9.94 3.26
C LEU A 83 -6.48 -9.72 4.73
N GLY A 84 -7.41 -9.25 5.55
CA GLY A 84 -7.10 -9.01 6.95
C GLY A 84 -6.33 -7.72 7.19
N LEU A 85 -6.44 -6.77 6.25
CA LEU A 85 -5.67 -5.53 6.32
C LEU A 85 -6.49 -4.35 6.81
N THR A 86 -7.77 -4.57 7.09
CA THR A 86 -8.63 -3.50 7.59
C THR A 86 -9.86 -4.14 8.26
N THR A 87 -10.74 -3.30 8.78
CA THR A 87 -12.00 -3.75 9.37
C THR A 87 -13.15 -3.50 8.40
N LYS A 88 -14.29 -4.12 8.67
CA LYS A 88 -15.47 -3.93 7.84
C LYS A 88 -15.96 -2.48 7.85
N GLU A 89 -15.64 -1.77 8.90
CA GLU A 89 -16.07 -0.37 9.07
C GLU A 89 -15.21 0.58 8.27
N ASP A 90 -14.06 0.13 7.77
CA ASP A 90 -13.15 0.98 7.01
C ASP A 90 -12.64 0.25 5.76
N PRO A 91 -13.56 -0.10 4.83
CA PRO A 91 -13.18 -0.92 3.68
C PRO A 91 -12.37 -0.19 2.61
N ASP A 92 -12.28 1.13 2.73
CA ASP A 92 -11.60 1.94 1.71
C ASP A 92 -10.13 2.10 1.97
N HIS A 93 -9.61 1.56 3.05
CA HIS A 93 -8.21 1.65 3.41
C HIS A 93 -7.66 0.27 3.73
N ALA A 94 -6.36 0.12 3.56
CA ALA A 94 -5.64 -1.06 4.01
C ALA A 94 -4.50 -0.62 4.91
N TYR A 95 -4.26 -1.35 5.99
CA TYR A 95 -3.22 -0.99 6.95
C TYR A 95 -2.17 -2.07 6.97
N MET A 96 -0.91 -1.67 6.87
CA MET A 96 0.21 -2.59 6.86
C MET A 96 1.31 -2.01 7.72
N GLN A 97 2.15 -2.87 8.28
CA GLN A 97 3.25 -2.38 9.09
C GLN A 97 4.58 -2.87 8.54
N CYS A 98 5.66 -2.19 8.94
CA CYS A 98 6.99 -2.67 8.63
C CYS A 98 7.27 -3.92 9.45
N VAL A 99 8.41 -4.58 9.20
CA VAL A 99 8.71 -5.86 9.88
C VAL A 99 9.02 -5.70 11.35
N ASP A 100 9.30 -4.48 11.81
CA ASP A 100 9.70 -4.24 13.20
C ASP A 100 8.49 -4.27 14.12
N PRO A 101 8.40 -5.27 15.02
CA PRO A 101 7.24 -5.37 15.91
C PRO A 101 7.31 -4.43 17.11
N GLY A 102 8.46 -3.79 17.34
CA GLY A 102 8.61 -2.86 18.44
C GLY A 102 9.01 -3.53 19.74
N GLU A 103 9.09 -2.70 20.77
CA GLU A 103 9.45 -3.20 22.08
C GLU A 103 8.39 -4.13 22.62
N PRO A 104 8.74 -5.14 23.39
CA PRO A 104 10.09 -5.43 23.91
C PRO A 104 10.92 -6.33 22.98
N TYR A 105 10.44 -6.59 21.78
CA TYR A 105 11.08 -7.55 20.89
C TYR A 105 12.24 -6.95 20.10
N THR A 106 12.19 -5.65 19.83
CA THR A 106 13.24 -4.93 19.15
C THR A 106 13.43 -3.59 19.84
N GLU A 107 14.38 -2.80 19.34
CA GLU A 107 14.61 -1.47 19.89
C GLU A 107 13.45 -0.52 19.60
N GLY A 108 12.53 -0.90 18.72
CA GLY A 108 11.36 -0.12 18.42
C GLY A 108 11.39 0.45 17.02
N GLY A 109 10.35 1.22 16.69
CA GLY A 109 10.28 1.82 15.37
C GLY A 109 9.27 1.15 14.45
N THR A 110 8.14 0.70 15.00
CA THR A 110 7.08 0.12 14.19
C THR A 110 6.36 1.23 13.42
N VAL A 111 6.32 1.11 12.10
CA VAL A 111 5.64 2.07 11.24
C VAL A 111 4.40 1.41 10.65
N ILE A 112 3.27 2.08 10.78
CA ILE A 112 1.99 1.60 10.24
C ILE A 112 1.61 2.50 9.09
N PHE A 113 1.39 1.90 7.93
CA PHE A 113 1.02 2.59 6.71
C PHE A 113 -0.46 2.42 6.44
N LYS A 114 -1.08 3.49 5.96
CA LYS A 114 -2.46 3.49 5.50
C LYS A 114 -2.44 3.57 3.99
N CYS A 115 -3.00 2.57 3.34
CA CYS A 115 -2.98 2.44 1.89
C CYS A 115 -4.35 2.73 1.33
N GLN A 116 -4.37 3.45 0.22
CA GLN A 116 -5.62 3.74 -0.50
C GLN A 116 -5.34 3.86 -1.98
N HIS A 117 -6.38 3.69 -2.78
CA HIS A 117 -6.30 3.99 -4.20
C HIS A 117 -6.33 5.49 -4.39
N LEU A 118 -5.54 5.97 -5.33
CA LEU A 118 -5.56 7.38 -5.69
C LEU A 118 -6.58 7.68 -6.78
#